data_381c71d5a1c8a4b0f1b08ce7c8c7d641
#
_entry.id   381c71d5a1c8a4b0f1b08ce7c8c7d641
#
_cell.length_a   1.000
_cell.length_b   1.000
_cell.length_c   1.000
_cell.angle_alpha   90.00
_cell.angle_beta   90.00
_cell.angle_gamma   90.00
#
_symmetry.space_group_name_H-M   'P 1'
#
loop_
_entity.id
_entity.type
_entity.pdbx_description
1 polymer ?
#
loop_
_entity_poly.entity_id
_entity_poly.type
_entity_poly.pdbx_seq_one_letter_code
_entity_poly.pdbx_strand_id
1 'polypeptide(L)'
;MTKLKQYKMFINGEWFNSESKKTFETLNPENNEPWAIVPEASAKDVNKAVNAAQKAFEGDWPKLLPKERAKFLRLIGQQLRDNAEMLGEIETIDTCLLYTSDAADE
;
A
#
# COMPACT_ATOMS: atom_id res chain seq x y z
N MET A 1 16.06 14.76 16.64
CA MET A 1 15.51 14.62 15.28
C MET A 1 14.79 13.28 15.13
N THR A 2 13.55 13.30 14.73
CA THR A 2 12.79 12.07 14.49
C THR A 2 13.25 11.46 13.17
N LYS A 3 13.71 10.21 13.22
CA LYS A 3 14.09 9.48 12.01
C LYS A 3 12.81 9.16 11.21
N LEU A 4 12.81 9.52 9.92
CA LEU A 4 11.69 9.24 9.03
C LEU A 4 11.52 7.73 8.83
N LYS A 5 10.27 7.27 8.83
CA LYS A 5 9.95 5.86 8.58
C LYS A 5 10.19 5.55 7.11
N GLN A 6 10.91 4.47 6.86
CA GLN A 6 11.23 4.02 5.51
C GLN A 6 10.33 2.84 5.14
N TYR A 7 9.61 2.99 4.04
CA TYR A 7 8.74 1.95 3.51
C TYR A 7 9.40 1.22 2.35
N LYS A 8 8.86 0.07 2.02
CA LYS A 8 9.33 -0.76 0.90
C LYS A 8 8.16 -1.08 -0.02
N MET A 9 8.45 -1.51 -1.23
CA MET A 9 7.45 -2.04 -2.16
C MET A 9 7.07 -3.47 -1.74
N PHE A 10 5.79 -3.81 -1.87
CA PHE A 10 5.30 -5.16 -1.63
C PHE A 10 4.93 -5.79 -2.97
N ILE A 11 5.72 -6.79 -3.40
CA ILE A 11 5.54 -7.44 -4.70
C ILE A 11 5.64 -8.95 -4.49
N ASN A 12 4.66 -9.70 -4.98
CA ASN A 12 4.65 -11.16 -4.94
C ASN A 12 4.88 -11.74 -3.53
N GLY A 13 4.26 -11.13 -2.52
CA GLY A 13 4.35 -11.58 -1.13
C GLY A 13 5.61 -11.18 -0.39
N GLU A 14 6.48 -10.38 -0.99
CA GLU A 14 7.76 -9.98 -0.41
C GLU A 14 7.98 -8.47 -0.45
N TRP A 15 8.80 -7.98 0.47
CA TRP A 15 9.15 -6.56 0.57
C TRP A 15 10.46 -6.27 -0.15
N PHE A 16 10.46 -5.24 -1.00
CA PHE A 16 11.62 -4.87 -1.82
C PHE A 16 11.93 -3.38 -1.74
N ASN A 17 13.21 -3.06 -1.75
CA ASN A 17 13.68 -1.74 -2.13
C ASN A 17 13.61 -1.60 -3.66
N SER A 18 13.64 -0.37 -4.17
CA SER A 18 13.79 -0.14 -5.60
C SER A 18 15.10 -0.75 -6.11
N GLU A 19 15.12 -1.27 -7.34
CA GLU A 19 16.34 -1.80 -7.98
C GLU A 19 17.44 -0.74 -8.02
N SER A 20 17.09 0.50 -8.33
CA SER A 20 18.03 1.63 -8.36
C SER A 20 18.43 2.11 -6.97
N LYS A 21 17.77 1.61 -5.93
CA LYS A 21 17.90 2.04 -4.53
C LYS A 21 17.54 3.52 -4.31
N LYS A 22 16.94 4.18 -5.30
CA LYS A 22 16.46 5.54 -5.18
C LYS A 22 15.20 5.59 -4.32
N THR A 23 15.08 6.67 -3.58
CA THR A 23 13.93 6.93 -2.72
C THR A 23 13.51 8.38 -2.87
N PHE A 24 12.31 8.69 -2.41
CA PHE A 24 11.86 10.06 -2.26
C PHE A 24 11.06 10.21 -0.97
N GLU A 25 10.98 11.44 -0.50
CA GLU A 25 10.22 11.75 0.70
C GLU A 25 8.79 12.09 0.34
N THR A 26 7.83 11.58 1.12
CA THR A 26 6.45 12.03 1.02
C THR A 26 6.19 13.12 2.07
N LEU A 27 5.48 14.16 1.67
CA LEU A 27 5.28 15.36 2.48
C LEU A 27 3.87 15.39 3.07
N ASN A 28 3.78 15.90 4.29
CA ASN A 28 2.49 16.22 4.90
C ASN A 28 1.99 17.53 4.29
N PRO A 29 0.82 17.55 3.60
CA PRO A 29 0.31 18.76 2.95
C PRO A 29 -0.02 19.90 3.92
N GLU A 30 -0.27 19.61 5.18
CA GLU A 30 -0.61 20.62 6.18
C GLU A 30 0.57 21.54 6.49
N ASN A 31 1.78 20.98 6.63
CA ASN A 31 2.95 21.73 7.02
C ASN A 31 4.11 21.65 6.02
N ASN A 32 3.93 20.88 4.93
CA ASN A 32 4.93 20.65 3.90
C ASN A 32 6.22 20.02 4.41
N GLU A 33 6.14 19.29 5.52
CA GLU A 33 7.28 18.58 6.09
C GLU A 33 7.29 17.11 5.69
N PRO A 34 8.46 16.50 5.43
CA PRO A 34 8.54 15.09 5.14
C PRO A 34 8.17 14.25 6.37
N TRP A 35 7.39 13.18 6.15
CA TRP A 35 7.01 12.28 7.24
C TRP A 35 7.41 10.83 6.98
N ALA A 36 7.73 10.46 5.73
CA ALA A 36 8.18 9.12 5.38
C ALA A 36 9.04 9.12 4.13
N ILE A 37 9.79 8.04 3.96
CA ILE A 37 10.62 7.79 2.77
C ILE A 37 10.04 6.58 2.05
N VAL A 38 9.84 6.70 0.73
CA VAL A 38 9.30 5.62 -0.10
C VAL A 38 10.23 5.34 -1.28
N PRO A 39 10.21 4.10 -1.80
CA PRO A 39 11.05 3.74 -2.94
C PRO A 39 10.59 4.45 -4.22
N GLU A 40 11.54 4.91 -5.03
CA GLU A 40 11.27 5.37 -6.38
C GLU A 40 11.39 4.16 -7.32
N ALA A 41 10.24 3.63 -7.76
CA ALA A 41 10.19 2.45 -8.59
C ALA A 41 10.78 2.71 -9.97
N SER A 42 11.65 1.82 -10.43
CA SER A 42 12.18 1.82 -11.79
C SER A 42 11.22 1.10 -12.75
N ALA A 43 11.47 1.20 -14.05
CA ALA A 43 10.72 0.43 -15.05
C ALA A 43 10.81 -1.08 -14.80
N LYS A 44 11.97 -1.56 -14.33
CA LYS A 44 12.14 -2.97 -13.97
C LYS A 44 11.28 -3.37 -12.77
N ASP A 45 11.18 -2.52 -11.76
CA ASP A 45 10.33 -2.76 -10.60
C ASP A 45 8.85 -2.85 -11.01
N VAL A 46 8.40 -1.94 -11.87
CA VAL A 46 7.02 -1.94 -12.39
C VAL A 46 6.77 -3.22 -13.20
N ASN A 47 7.69 -3.59 -14.08
CA ASN A 47 7.57 -4.83 -14.86
C ASN A 47 7.52 -6.07 -13.96
N LYS A 48 8.32 -6.11 -12.91
CA LYS A 48 8.30 -7.19 -11.91
C LYS A 48 6.94 -7.31 -11.24
N ALA A 49 6.36 -6.18 -10.85
CA ALA A 49 5.04 -6.15 -10.22
C ALA A 49 3.93 -6.61 -11.17
N VAL A 50 3.94 -6.12 -12.41
CA VAL A 50 2.97 -6.51 -13.45
C VAL A 50 3.09 -7.99 -13.78
N ASN A 51 4.31 -8.51 -13.95
CA ASN A 51 4.53 -9.91 -14.21
C ASN A 51 4.06 -10.81 -13.07
N ALA A 52 4.27 -10.40 -11.83
CA ALA A 52 3.76 -11.13 -10.66
C ALA A 52 2.22 -11.15 -10.64
N ALA A 53 1.59 -10.03 -10.94
CA ALA A 53 0.13 -9.94 -11.05
C ALA A 53 -0.41 -10.83 -12.18
N GLN A 54 0.26 -10.83 -13.34
CA GLN A 54 -0.12 -11.67 -14.48
C GLN A 54 -0.03 -13.15 -14.14
N LYS A 55 1.04 -13.56 -13.46
CA LYS A 55 1.19 -14.96 -13.01
C LYS A 55 0.10 -15.37 -12.02
N ALA A 56 -0.28 -14.49 -11.11
CA ALA A 56 -1.36 -14.75 -10.17
C ALA A 56 -2.71 -14.90 -10.90
N PHE A 57 -2.95 -14.06 -11.89
CA PHE A 57 -4.16 -14.11 -12.73
C PHE A 57 -4.25 -15.41 -13.55
N GLU A 58 -3.11 -15.92 -14.02
CA GLU A 58 -3.03 -17.18 -14.81
C GLU A 58 -2.92 -18.42 -13.94
N GLY A 59 -2.64 -18.26 -12.64
CA GLY A 59 -2.40 -19.37 -11.71
C GLY A 59 -3.65 -19.88 -11.03
N ASP A 60 -3.57 -20.03 -9.72
CA ASP A 60 -4.62 -20.67 -8.92
C ASP A 60 -5.81 -19.77 -8.62
N TRP A 61 -5.63 -18.45 -8.60
CA TRP A 61 -6.67 -17.51 -8.23
C TRP A 61 -7.95 -17.66 -9.06
N PRO A 62 -7.92 -17.71 -10.42
CA PRO A 62 -9.15 -17.87 -11.20
C PRO A 62 -9.80 -19.25 -11.05
N LYS A 63 -9.07 -20.23 -10.53
CA LYS A 63 -9.59 -21.58 -10.29
C LYS A 63 -10.40 -21.69 -9.01
N LEU A 64 -10.30 -20.71 -8.13
CA LEU A 64 -11.07 -20.68 -6.90
C LEU A 64 -12.54 -20.44 -7.17
N LEU A 65 -13.41 -21.09 -6.39
CA LEU A 65 -14.84 -20.82 -6.43
C LEU A 65 -15.13 -19.39 -5.95
N PRO A 66 -16.22 -18.75 -6.44
CA PRO A 66 -16.56 -17.40 -5.99
C PRO A 66 -16.62 -17.24 -4.47
N LYS A 67 -17.14 -18.26 -3.75
CA LYS A 67 -17.19 -18.22 -2.28
C LYS A 67 -15.82 -18.22 -1.62
N GLU A 68 -14.83 -18.87 -2.25
CA GLU A 68 -13.46 -18.89 -1.74
C GLU A 68 -12.79 -17.54 -1.93
N ARG A 69 -12.98 -16.91 -3.10
CA ARG A 69 -12.48 -15.54 -3.35
C ARG A 69 -13.15 -14.54 -2.40
N ALA A 70 -14.45 -14.67 -2.18
CA ALA A 70 -15.19 -13.83 -1.24
C ALA A 70 -14.64 -13.94 0.19
N LYS A 71 -14.19 -15.13 0.59
CA LYS A 71 -13.56 -15.35 1.90
C LYS A 71 -12.29 -14.48 2.06
N PHE A 72 -11.44 -14.44 1.03
CA PHE A 72 -10.24 -13.58 1.06
C PHE A 72 -10.60 -12.09 1.13
N LEU A 73 -11.61 -11.65 0.40
CA LEU A 73 -12.09 -10.26 0.47
C LEU A 73 -12.60 -9.92 1.87
N ARG A 74 -13.32 -10.83 2.52
CA ARG A 74 -13.77 -10.62 3.90
C ARG A 74 -12.61 -10.53 4.87
N LEU A 75 -11.56 -11.35 4.68
CA LEU A 75 -10.35 -11.29 5.52
C LEU A 75 -9.62 -9.96 5.34
N ILE A 76 -9.52 -9.45 4.11
CA ILE A 76 -8.95 -8.12 3.83
C ILE A 76 -9.77 -7.05 4.54
N GLY A 77 -11.10 -7.09 4.41
CA GLY A 77 -11.99 -6.16 5.09
C GLY A 77 -11.83 -6.19 6.60
N GLN A 78 -11.63 -7.37 7.19
CA GLN A 78 -11.38 -7.49 8.62
C GLN A 78 -10.06 -6.85 9.02
N GLN A 79 -8.99 -7.06 8.25
CA GLN A 79 -7.70 -6.42 8.49
C GLN A 79 -7.79 -4.89 8.41
N LEU A 80 -8.55 -4.37 7.46
CA LEU A 80 -8.78 -2.93 7.36
C LEU A 80 -9.52 -2.39 8.59
N ARG A 81 -10.54 -3.08 9.07
CA ARG A 81 -11.27 -2.69 10.29
C ARG A 81 -10.36 -2.73 11.52
N ASP A 82 -9.58 -3.78 11.67
CA ASP A 82 -8.69 -3.94 12.83
C ASP A 82 -7.58 -2.91 12.87
N ASN A 83 -7.22 -2.32 11.73
CA ASN A 83 -6.16 -1.31 11.61
C ASN A 83 -6.71 0.06 11.19
N ALA A 84 -8.03 0.29 11.28
CA ALA A 84 -8.68 1.49 10.75
C ALA A 84 -8.12 2.80 11.34
N GLU A 85 -7.85 2.83 12.64
CA GLU A 85 -7.31 4.01 13.29
C GLU A 85 -5.93 4.37 12.75
N MET A 86 -5.03 3.43 12.70
CA MET A 86 -3.67 3.61 12.18
C MET A 86 -3.67 4.00 10.70
N LEU A 87 -4.49 3.34 9.88
CA LEU A 87 -4.60 3.63 8.46
C LEU A 87 -5.20 5.03 8.22
N GLY A 88 -6.21 5.41 9.01
CA GLY A 88 -6.81 6.74 8.94
C GLY A 88 -5.82 7.85 9.29
N GLU A 89 -5.00 7.63 10.31
CA GLU A 89 -3.95 8.58 10.71
C GLU A 89 -2.91 8.77 9.59
N ILE A 90 -2.46 7.68 8.97
CA ILE A 90 -1.50 7.73 7.87
C ILE A 90 -2.10 8.47 6.68
N GLU A 91 -3.34 8.18 6.33
CA GLU A 91 -4.02 8.84 5.23
C GLU A 91 -4.18 10.34 5.47
N THR A 92 -4.53 10.73 6.69
CA THR A 92 -4.64 12.15 7.07
C THR A 92 -3.30 12.87 6.92
N ILE A 93 -2.21 12.27 7.38
CA ILE A 93 -0.87 12.85 7.28
C ILE A 93 -0.45 13.01 5.82
N ASP A 94 -0.76 12.03 4.97
CA ASP A 94 -0.31 12.04 3.57
C ASP A 94 -1.20 12.87 2.65
N THR A 95 -2.50 12.90 2.89
CA THR A 95 -3.48 13.54 1.99
C THR A 95 -4.22 14.71 2.60
N CYS A 96 -4.07 14.96 3.90
CA CYS A 96 -4.79 15.97 4.66
C CYS A 96 -6.32 15.74 4.71
N LEU A 97 -6.79 14.53 4.46
CA LEU A 97 -8.20 14.17 4.63
C LEU A 97 -8.52 13.97 6.11
N LEU A 98 -9.70 14.44 6.53
CA LEU A 98 -10.19 14.24 7.88
C LEU A 98 -10.81 12.83 7.96
N TYR A 99 -10.08 11.91 8.60
CA TYR A 99 -10.42 10.50 8.54
C TYR A 99 -11.76 10.13 9.22
N THR A 100 -12.35 11.02 10.03
CA THR A 100 -13.64 10.74 10.68
C THR A 100 -14.85 11.14 9.86
N SER A 101 -14.74 12.20 9.02
CA SER A 101 -15.85 12.70 8.22
C SER A 101 -15.79 12.26 6.77
N ASP A 102 -14.60 12.23 6.20
CA ASP A 102 -14.43 11.93 4.78
C ASP A 102 -14.56 10.44 4.48
N ALA A 103 -14.18 9.58 5.42
CA ALA A 103 -14.35 8.13 5.28
C ALA A 103 -15.82 7.68 5.30
N ALA A 104 -16.73 8.53 5.78
CA ALA A 104 -18.17 8.23 5.79
C ALA A 104 -18.86 8.58 4.47
N ASP A 105 -18.25 9.42 3.63
CA ASP A 105 -18.81 9.90 2.37
C ASP A 105 -18.33 9.07 1.17
N GLU A 106 -17.40 8.13 1.37
CA GLU A 106 -16.94 7.17 0.37
C GLU A 106 -17.57 5.78 0.61
#